data_b63fd7675902ddd8cc5548cf824831ca
#
_entry.id   b63fd7675902ddd8cc5548cf824831ca
#
_cell.length_a   1.000
_cell.length_b   1.000
_cell.length_c   1.000
_cell.angle_alpha   90.00
_cell.angle_beta   90.00
_cell.angle_gamma   90.00
#
_symmetry.space_group_name_H-M   'P 1'
#
loop_
_entity.id
_entity.type
_entity.pdbx_description
1 polymer ?
#
loop_
_entity_poly.entity_id
_entity_poly.type
_entity_poly.pdbx_seq_one_letter_code
_entity_poly.pdbx_strand_id
1 'polypeptide(L)'
;MISTANITMQFGAKPLFENISVKFGNGNRFGLIGANGCGKSTFMKILGGDLVPTAGNVMLDPHERLGKLRQDQFAYEEFTVIDTVIMGHEELWEIKRERDRIYGLPEMSEEEGMKVADLEVLFAEMDGYTAESRA
;
A
#
# COMPACT_ATOMS: atom_id res chain seq x y z
N MET A 1 -0.87 -1.80 -15.85
CA MET A 1 -1.69 -0.60 -16.20
C MET A 1 -2.78 -0.43 -15.15
N ILE A 2 -3.08 0.81 -14.75
CA ILE A 2 -4.26 1.12 -13.93
C ILE A 2 -5.32 1.79 -14.81
N SER A 3 -6.58 1.43 -14.63
CA SER A 3 -7.70 2.02 -15.38
C SER A 3 -8.93 2.22 -14.51
N THR A 4 -9.77 3.16 -14.90
CA THR A 4 -11.04 3.43 -14.25
C THR A 4 -12.18 3.26 -15.24
N ALA A 5 -13.31 2.79 -14.74
CA ALA A 5 -14.55 2.63 -15.50
C ALA A 5 -15.71 3.32 -14.75
N ASN A 6 -16.23 4.39 -15.35
CA ASN A 6 -17.40 5.13 -14.89
C ASN A 6 -17.34 5.56 -13.41
N ILE A 7 -16.18 5.97 -12.93
CA ILE A 7 -16.01 6.42 -11.55
C ILE A 7 -16.86 7.65 -11.30
N THR A 8 -17.72 7.56 -10.31
CA THR A 8 -18.55 8.66 -9.79
C THR A 8 -18.33 8.76 -8.30
N MET A 9 -18.13 9.97 -7.81
CA MET A 9 -18.02 10.26 -6.38
C MET A 9 -18.95 11.38 -5.97
N GLN A 10 -19.76 11.11 -4.94
CA GLN A 10 -20.75 12.03 -4.42
C GLN A 10 -20.76 11.99 -2.90
N PHE A 11 -20.59 13.15 -2.25
CA PHE A 11 -20.67 13.29 -0.80
C PHE A 11 -21.97 13.99 -0.32
N GLY A 12 -22.75 14.53 -1.23
CA GLY A 12 -23.96 15.29 -0.91
C GLY A 12 -24.94 15.28 -2.07
N ALA A 13 -25.70 16.35 -2.25
CA ALA A 13 -26.73 16.42 -3.27
C ALA A 13 -26.22 16.46 -4.72
N LYS A 14 -24.95 16.86 -4.90
CA LYS A 14 -24.32 16.94 -6.22
C LYS A 14 -23.08 16.07 -6.26
N PRO A 15 -22.81 15.39 -7.39
CA PRO A 15 -21.56 14.65 -7.56
C PRO A 15 -20.37 15.61 -7.57
N LEU A 16 -19.27 15.18 -6.94
CA LEU A 16 -17.97 15.86 -7.02
C LEU A 16 -17.37 15.70 -8.41
N PHE A 17 -17.49 14.50 -8.96
CA PHE A 17 -17.23 14.14 -10.36
C PHE A 17 -18.02 12.89 -10.72
N GLU A 18 -18.26 12.67 -12.00
CA GLU A 18 -19.06 11.55 -12.48
C GLU A 18 -18.53 10.98 -13.80
N ASN A 19 -18.79 9.70 -14.00
CA ASN A 19 -18.51 8.96 -15.25
C ASN A 19 -17.06 9.07 -15.75
N ILE A 20 -16.08 9.08 -14.83
CA ILE A 20 -14.67 9.17 -15.21
C ILE A 20 -14.15 7.79 -15.62
N SER A 21 -13.78 7.66 -16.88
CA SER A 21 -13.16 6.48 -17.45
C SER A 21 -11.82 6.87 -18.09
N VAL A 22 -10.72 6.45 -17.48
CA VAL A 22 -9.35 6.80 -17.90
C VAL A 22 -8.47 5.57 -17.81
N LYS A 23 -7.49 5.48 -18.73
CA LYS A 23 -6.45 4.45 -18.73
C LYS A 23 -5.08 5.10 -18.55
N PHE A 24 -4.34 4.63 -17.54
CA PHE A 24 -2.98 5.04 -17.26
C PHE A 24 -2.02 3.94 -17.73
N GLY A 25 -1.49 4.11 -18.94
CA GLY A 25 -0.59 3.13 -19.56
C GLY A 25 0.80 3.15 -18.97
N ASN A 26 1.51 2.04 -19.11
CA ASN A 26 2.87 1.85 -18.60
C ASN A 26 3.86 2.81 -19.30
N GLY A 27 4.91 3.19 -18.59
CA GLY A 27 5.98 4.07 -19.09
C GLY A 27 5.59 5.53 -19.26
N ASN A 28 4.36 5.92 -18.94
CA ASN A 28 3.88 7.29 -19.07
C ASN A 28 3.83 7.99 -17.70
N ARG A 29 3.90 9.32 -17.76
CA ARG A 29 3.66 10.21 -16.62
C ARG A 29 2.42 11.04 -16.89
N PHE A 30 1.49 11.04 -15.94
CA PHE A 30 0.22 11.76 -16.04
C PHE A 30 0.13 12.82 -14.96
N GLY A 31 -0.34 14.01 -15.32
CA GLY A 31 -0.62 15.10 -14.39
C GLY A 31 -2.13 15.25 -14.18
N LEU A 32 -2.56 15.28 -12.92
CA LEU A 32 -3.94 15.59 -12.55
C LEU A 32 -4.04 17.06 -12.16
N ILE A 33 -4.65 17.87 -13.01
CA ILE A 33 -4.73 19.33 -12.88
C ILE A 33 -6.18 19.74 -12.64
N GLY A 34 -6.39 20.75 -11.82
CA GLY A 34 -7.70 21.33 -11.55
C GLY A 34 -7.66 22.28 -10.34
N ALA A 35 -8.73 23.05 -10.17
CA ALA A 35 -8.90 23.96 -9.04
C ALA A 35 -8.88 23.24 -7.69
N ASN A 36 -8.62 23.98 -6.61
CA ASN A 36 -8.77 23.43 -5.26
C ASN A 36 -10.22 23.05 -5.00
N GLY A 37 -10.43 21.89 -4.37
CA GLY A 37 -11.77 21.37 -4.10
C GLY A 37 -12.45 20.64 -5.25
N CYS A 38 -11.85 20.54 -6.45
CA CYS A 38 -12.47 19.82 -7.58
C CYS A 38 -12.37 18.28 -7.48
N GLY A 39 -11.80 17.73 -6.41
CA GLY A 39 -11.76 16.29 -6.17
C GLY A 39 -10.46 15.57 -6.55
N LYS A 40 -9.38 16.27 -6.88
CA LYS A 40 -8.09 15.63 -7.23
C LYS A 40 -7.60 14.61 -6.19
N SER A 41 -7.51 15.03 -4.94
CA SER A 41 -7.07 14.16 -3.84
C SER A 41 -8.06 13.01 -3.58
N THR A 42 -9.35 13.24 -3.78
CA THR A 42 -10.40 12.22 -3.69
C THR A 42 -10.22 11.17 -4.79
N PHE A 43 -9.96 11.60 -6.01
CA PHE A 43 -9.72 10.71 -7.14
C PHE A 43 -8.44 9.89 -6.92
N MET A 44 -7.36 10.49 -6.42
CA MET A 44 -6.11 9.78 -6.06
C MET A 44 -6.33 8.73 -4.97
N LYS A 45 -7.17 9.02 -3.95
CA LYS A 45 -7.54 8.04 -2.92
C LYS A 45 -8.33 6.87 -3.49
N ILE A 46 -9.21 7.13 -4.46
CA ILE A 46 -9.96 6.07 -5.16
C ILE A 46 -9.01 5.20 -5.98
N LEU A 47 -8.09 5.80 -6.75
CA LEU A 47 -7.08 5.06 -7.52
C LEU A 47 -6.20 4.21 -6.61
N GLY A 48 -5.85 4.72 -5.43
CA GLY A 48 -5.03 4.04 -4.44
C GLY A 48 -5.78 2.99 -3.59
N GLY A 49 -7.09 2.85 -3.75
CA GLY A 49 -7.90 1.92 -2.96
C GLY A 49 -8.22 2.40 -1.53
N ASP A 50 -7.86 3.63 -1.18
CA ASP A 50 -8.13 4.20 0.16
C ASP A 50 -9.58 4.72 0.30
N LEU A 51 -10.29 4.84 -0.81
CA LEU A 51 -11.67 5.31 -0.85
C LEU A 51 -12.47 4.55 -1.91
N VAL A 52 -13.62 4.04 -1.50
CA VAL A 52 -14.55 3.38 -2.42
C VAL A 52 -15.38 4.44 -3.15
N PRO A 53 -15.46 4.44 -4.48
CA PRO A 53 -16.30 5.37 -5.22
C PRO A 53 -17.79 5.07 -5.01
N THR A 54 -18.65 6.08 -5.25
CA THR A 54 -20.11 5.90 -5.20
C THR A 54 -20.59 4.97 -6.31
N ALA A 55 -19.95 5.03 -7.49
CA ALA A 55 -20.18 4.13 -8.61
C ALA A 55 -18.92 3.97 -9.45
N GLY A 56 -18.88 2.91 -10.26
CA GLY A 56 -17.72 2.56 -11.08
C GLY A 56 -16.68 1.77 -10.31
N ASN A 57 -15.59 1.44 -10.98
CA ASN A 57 -14.51 0.63 -10.41
C ASN A 57 -13.14 1.01 -10.97
N VAL A 58 -12.13 0.73 -10.16
CA VAL A 58 -10.71 0.80 -10.55
C VAL A 58 -10.23 -0.61 -10.86
N MET A 59 -9.49 -0.76 -11.92
CA MET A 59 -8.87 -2.01 -12.33
C MET A 59 -7.36 -1.84 -12.40
N LEU A 60 -6.64 -2.75 -11.78
CA LEU A 60 -5.20 -2.88 -11.86
C LEU A 60 -4.89 -4.20 -12.59
N ASP A 61 -3.96 -4.17 -13.53
CA ASP A 61 -3.57 -5.38 -14.24
C ASP A 61 -2.98 -6.42 -13.26
N PRO A 62 -3.20 -7.72 -13.51
CA PRO A 62 -2.58 -8.78 -12.72
C PRO A 62 -1.06 -8.60 -12.65
N HIS A 63 -0.49 -8.87 -11.49
CA HIS A 63 0.95 -8.77 -11.19
C HIS A 63 1.53 -7.35 -11.16
N GLU A 64 0.72 -6.31 -11.34
CA GLU A 64 1.14 -4.93 -11.14
C GLU A 64 1.08 -4.55 -9.66
N ARG A 65 2.11 -3.85 -9.19
CA ARG A 65 2.13 -3.30 -7.83
C ARG A 65 1.83 -1.82 -7.85
N LEU A 66 0.94 -1.38 -6.99
CA LEU A 66 0.57 0.02 -6.83
C LEU A 66 1.31 0.64 -5.65
N GLY A 67 2.25 1.52 -5.92
CA GLY A 67 2.90 2.33 -4.89
C GLY A 67 2.19 3.67 -4.70
N LYS A 68 2.07 4.12 -3.46
CA LYS A 68 1.48 5.42 -3.10
C LYS A 68 2.48 6.26 -2.32
N LEU A 69 2.79 7.46 -2.82
CA LEU A 69 3.53 8.44 -2.04
C LEU A 69 2.54 9.26 -1.20
N ARG A 70 2.64 9.16 0.12
CA ARG A 70 1.82 9.93 1.06
C ARG A 70 2.45 11.29 1.30
N GLN A 71 1.60 12.30 1.59
CA GLN A 71 2.06 13.64 1.92
C GLN A 71 2.50 13.80 3.39
N ASP A 72 2.22 12.80 4.23
CA ASP A 72 2.61 12.80 5.63
C ASP A 72 4.10 12.47 5.76
N GLN A 73 4.90 13.49 5.94
CA GLN A 73 6.36 13.36 6.08
C GLN A 73 6.79 12.87 7.48
N PHE A 74 5.87 12.86 8.45
CA PHE A 74 6.14 12.44 9.83
C PHE A 74 5.67 11.03 10.14
N ALA A 75 5.00 10.36 9.20
CA ALA A 75 4.41 9.04 9.40
C ALA A 75 5.43 7.95 9.80
N TYR A 76 6.71 8.18 9.57
CA TYR A 76 7.79 7.20 9.75
C TYR A 76 8.89 7.67 10.71
N GLU A 77 8.68 8.75 11.48
CA GLU A 77 9.72 9.31 12.37
C GLU A 77 10.19 8.34 13.47
N GLU A 78 9.34 7.40 13.85
CA GLU A 78 9.66 6.38 14.88
C GLU A 78 10.50 5.22 14.34
N PHE A 79 10.70 5.14 13.01
CA PHE A 79 11.37 4.04 12.34
C PHE A 79 12.72 4.47 11.75
N THR A 80 13.64 3.52 11.65
CA THR A 80 14.89 3.77 10.92
C THR A 80 14.62 3.92 9.43
N VAL A 81 15.54 4.55 8.71
CA VAL A 81 15.44 4.68 7.24
C VAL A 81 15.33 3.30 6.57
N ILE A 82 16.12 2.33 7.03
CA ILE A 82 16.13 0.98 6.48
C ILE A 82 14.81 0.24 6.73
N ASP A 83 14.25 0.39 7.93
CA ASP A 83 12.94 -0.18 8.25
C ASP A 83 11.83 0.44 7.38
N THR A 84 11.88 1.76 7.18
CA THR A 84 10.93 2.48 6.32
C THR A 84 10.99 1.98 4.87
N VAL A 85 12.17 1.66 4.35
CA VAL A 85 12.30 1.05 3.02
C VAL A 85 11.71 -0.35 2.99
N ILE A 86 11.99 -1.18 4.01
CA ILE A 86 11.46 -2.55 4.12
C ILE A 86 9.93 -2.56 4.26
N MET A 87 9.33 -1.56 4.93
CA MET A 87 7.88 -1.36 5.03
C MET A 87 7.19 -1.24 3.66
N GLY A 88 7.91 -0.86 2.61
CA GLY A 88 7.41 -0.87 1.24
C GLY A 88 7.03 -2.27 0.74
N HIS A 89 7.49 -3.33 1.42
CA HIS A 89 7.05 -4.71 1.26
C HIS A 89 6.24 -5.10 2.50
N GLU A 90 4.95 -4.76 2.51
CA GLU A 90 4.07 -4.88 3.69
C GLU A 90 4.11 -6.28 4.31
N GLU A 91 3.99 -7.33 3.49
CA GLU A 91 3.97 -8.72 3.94
C GLU A 91 5.30 -9.12 4.61
N LEU A 92 6.43 -8.78 4.02
CA LEU A 92 7.75 -9.03 4.61
C LEU A 92 7.92 -8.26 5.94
N TRP A 93 7.43 -7.03 6.00
CA TRP A 93 7.48 -6.21 7.20
C TRP A 93 6.67 -6.80 8.35
N GLU A 94 5.46 -7.28 8.08
CA GLU A 94 4.60 -7.93 9.07
C GLU A 94 5.26 -9.20 9.63
N ILE A 95 5.81 -10.04 8.76
CA ILE A 95 6.55 -11.24 9.15
C ILE A 95 7.76 -10.88 10.00
N LYS A 96 8.57 -9.90 9.59
CA LYS A 96 9.73 -9.41 10.36
C LYS A 96 9.32 -8.96 11.75
N ARG A 97 8.30 -8.11 11.87
CA ARG A 97 7.82 -7.59 13.15
C ARG A 97 7.34 -8.68 14.10
N GLU A 98 6.54 -9.60 13.59
CA GLU A 98 5.99 -10.66 14.43
C GLU A 98 7.08 -11.64 14.87
N ARG A 99 8.01 -11.98 13.99
CA ARG A 99 9.18 -12.78 14.31
C ARG A 99 10.03 -12.12 15.41
N ASP A 100 10.39 -10.85 15.22
CA ASP A 100 11.23 -10.08 16.16
C ASP A 100 10.49 -9.90 17.51
N ARG A 101 9.16 -9.75 17.51
CA ARG A 101 8.33 -9.72 18.71
C ARG A 101 8.46 -11.03 19.52
N ILE A 102 8.34 -12.17 18.86
CA ILE A 102 8.41 -13.48 19.50
C ILE A 102 9.81 -13.73 20.06
N TYR A 103 10.86 -13.42 19.31
CA TYR A 103 12.24 -13.53 19.77
C TYR A 103 12.58 -12.60 20.95
N GLY A 104 11.89 -11.49 21.11
CA GLY A 104 12.03 -10.57 22.23
C GLY A 104 11.32 -11.01 23.52
N LEU A 105 10.57 -12.12 23.52
CA LEU A 105 9.89 -12.62 24.70
C LEU A 105 10.89 -13.25 25.69
N PRO A 106 10.72 -13.02 27.01
CA PRO A 106 11.58 -13.60 28.03
C PRO A 106 11.51 -15.13 28.07
N GLU A 107 10.32 -15.66 27.84
CA GLU A 107 10.03 -17.09 27.71
C GLU A 107 9.12 -17.28 26.51
N MET A 108 9.43 -18.29 25.71
CA MET A 108 8.67 -18.64 24.51
C MET A 108 7.84 -19.88 24.79
N SER A 109 6.53 -19.80 24.58
CA SER A 109 5.64 -20.96 24.67
C SER A 109 5.89 -21.92 23.49
N GLU A 110 5.44 -23.17 23.61
CA GLU A 110 5.54 -24.14 22.52
C GLU A 110 4.80 -23.66 21.24
N GLU A 111 3.65 -23.02 21.41
CA GLU A 111 2.86 -22.45 20.31
C GLU A 111 3.63 -21.30 19.61
N GLU A 112 4.25 -20.42 20.37
CA GLU A 112 5.08 -19.33 19.84
C GLU A 112 6.34 -19.85 19.16
N GLY A 113 6.93 -20.93 19.68
CA GLY A 113 8.06 -21.60 19.03
C GLY A 113 7.69 -22.21 17.69
N MET A 114 6.52 -22.81 17.55
CA MET A 114 6.01 -23.32 16.28
C MET A 114 5.72 -22.16 15.32
N LYS A 115 5.06 -21.11 15.79
CA LYS A 115 4.74 -19.92 14.98
C LYS A 115 6.00 -19.24 14.43
N VAL A 116 7.04 -19.07 15.25
CA VAL A 116 8.27 -18.46 14.79
C VAL A 116 9.01 -19.30 13.75
N ALA A 117 8.92 -20.63 13.86
CA ALA A 117 9.50 -21.53 12.86
C ALA A 117 8.82 -21.36 11.48
N ASP A 118 7.48 -21.25 11.45
CA ASP A 118 6.73 -20.98 10.23
C ASP A 118 7.07 -19.60 9.65
N LEU A 119 7.18 -18.59 10.51
CA LEU A 119 7.58 -17.23 10.09
C LEU A 119 9.00 -17.19 9.50
N GLU A 120 9.93 -17.99 10.03
CA GLU A 120 11.29 -18.11 9.48
C GLU A 120 11.30 -18.67 8.06
N VAL A 121 10.46 -19.67 7.79
CA VAL A 121 10.32 -20.21 6.43
C VAL A 121 9.79 -19.14 5.48
N LEU A 122 8.71 -18.45 5.84
CA LEU A 122 8.14 -17.37 5.03
C LEU A 122 9.13 -16.21 4.83
N PHE A 123 9.86 -15.85 5.88
CA PHE A 123 10.87 -14.81 5.82
C PHE A 123 12.01 -15.15 4.85
N ALA A 124 12.45 -16.41 4.85
CA ALA A 124 13.46 -16.90 3.92
C ALA A 124 12.94 -16.93 2.47
N GLU A 125 11.69 -17.37 2.24
CA GLU A 125 11.06 -17.42 0.91
C GLU A 125 10.92 -16.02 0.28
N MET A 126 10.76 -14.98 1.12
CA MET A 126 10.70 -13.58 0.68
C MET A 126 12.06 -12.88 0.60
N ASP A 127 13.17 -13.63 0.65
CA ASP A 127 14.51 -13.06 0.71
C ASP A 127 14.74 -12.09 1.88
N GLY A 128 14.06 -12.30 3.00
CA GLY A 128 14.09 -11.42 4.15
C GLY A 128 15.48 -11.21 4.75
N TYR A 129 16.32 -12.23 4.75
CA TYR A 129 17.71 -12.15 5.26
C TYR A 129 18.61 -11.22 4.44
N THR A 130 18.26 -10.94 3.19
CA THR A 130 18.99 -9.99 2.34
C THR A 130 18.27 -8.65 2.19
N ALA A 131 17.11 -8.49 2.83
CA ALA A 131 16.28 -7.30 2.69
C ALA A 131 17.02 -6.02 3.09
N GLU A 132 17.74 -6.03 4.21
CA GLU A 132 18.51 -4.88 4.69
C GLU A 132 19.68 -4.52 3.75
N SER A 133 20.32 -5.50 3.14
CA SER A 133 21.41 -5.24 2.19
C SER A 133 20.93 -4.76 0.82
N ARG A 134 19.64 -4.94 0.52
CA ARG A 134 18.98 -4.47 -0.72
C ARG A 134 18.24 -3.14 -0.55
N ALA A 135 17.93 -2.77 0.69
CA ALA A 135 17.27 -1.52 1.02
C ALA A 135 18.24 -0.35 0.99
#